data_b28ef404db1f23cb847ec5a1d4e2ded6
#
_entry.id   b28ef404db1f23cb847ec5a1d4e2ded6
#
_cell.length_a   1.000
_cell.length_b   1.000
_cell.length_c   1.000
_cell.angle_alpha   90.00
_cell.angle_beta   90.00
_cell.angle_gamma   90.00
#
_symmetry.space_group_name_H-M   'P 1'
#
loop_
_entity.id
_entity.type
_entity.pdbx_description
1 polymer ?
#
loop_
_entity_poly.entity_id
_entity_poly.type
_entity_poly.pdbx_seq_one_letter_code
_entity_poly.pdbx_strand_id
1 'polypeptide(L)'
;MSKKHIEEAVRDSLESYFKDLRGIEPDNLYDLMLGSFEKPMLDVVMRHAEGNQSRAAEWLGLNRNTLRKKLLEHKDRKSTL
;
A
#
# COMPACT_ATOMS: atom_id res chain seq x y z
N MET A 1 10.47 -4.61 13.15
CA MET A 1 9.96 -5.62 12.20
C MET A 1 11.00 -5.89 11.12
N SER A 2 11.28 -7.13 10.86
CA SER A 2 12.30 -7.50 9.88
C SER A 2 11.70 -7.57 8.48
N LYS A 3 12.57 -7.46 7.48
CA LYS A 3 12.20 -7.64 6.08
C LYS A 3 11.52 -8.99 5.86
N LYS A 4 11.99 -10.01 6.54
CA LYS A 4 11.44 -11.36 6.45
C LYS A 4 9.97 -11.41 6.88
N HIS A 5 9.61 -10.70 7.94
CA HIS A 5 8.22 -10.65 8.40
C HIS A 5 7.31 -9.99 7.38
N ILE A 6 7.80 -8.96 6.72
CA ILE A 6 7.04 -8.27 5.67
C ILE A 6 6.79 -9.21 4.50
N GLU A 7 7.81 -9.93 4.08
CA GLU A 7 7.70 -10.87 2.97
C GLU A 7 6.72 -12.00 3.28
N GLU A 8 6.78 -12.53 4.50
CA GLU A 8 5.86 -13.58 4.92
C GLU A 8 4.41 -13.09 4.93
N ALA A 9 4.19 -11.88 5.43
CA ALA A 9 2.84 -11.30 5.44
C ALA A 9 2.29 -11.14 4.03
N VAL A 10 3.12 -10.73 3.08
CA VAL A 10 2.72 -10.61 1.68
C VAL A 10 2.37 -11.97 1.10
N ARG A 11 3.22 -12.98 1.34
CA ARG A 11 2.95 -14.33 0.85
C ARG A 11 1.63 -14.88 1.40
N ASP A 12 1.43 -14.74 2.70
CA ASP A 12 0.20 -15.23 3.34
C ASP A 12 -1.03 -14.54 2.80
N SER A 13 -0.93 -13.23 2.56
CA SER A 13 -2.03 -12.47 1.99
C SER A 13 -2.38 -12.94 0.58
N LEU A 14 -1.36 -13.21 -0.23
CA LEU A 14 -1.56 -13.71 -1.59
C LEU A 14 -2.15 -15.12 -1.60
N GLU A 15 -1.66 -15.98 -0.73
CA GLU A 15 -2.20 -17.35 -0.63
C GLU A 15 -3.68 -17.32 -0.27
N SER A 16 -4.05 -16.49 0.69
CA SER A 16 -5.45 -16.32 1.09
C SER A 16 -6.30 -15.80 -0.06
N TYR A 17 -5.76 -14.85 -0.81
CA TYR A 17 -6.47 -14.26 -1.94
C TYR A 17 -6.78 -15.30 -3.01
N PHE A 18 -5.77 -16.12 -3.39
CA PHE A 18 -5.98 -17.17 -4.37
C PHE A 18 -6.95 -18.22 -3.89
N LYS A 19 -6.92 -18.54 -2.61
CA LYS A 19 -7.85 -19.49 -2.02
C LYS A 19 -9.28 -18.97 -2.12
N ASP A 20 -9.49 -17.69 -1.87
CA ASP A 20 -10.80 -17.07 -1.95
C ASP A 20 -11.33 -17.00 -3.38
N LEU A 21 -10.44 -16.99 -4.37
CA LEU A 21 -10.84 -16.98 -5.77
C LEU A 21 -11.44 -18.31 -6.23
N ARG A 22 -11.16 -19.38 -5.50
CA ARG A 22 -11.71 -20.71 -5.78
C ARG A 22 -11.50 -21.18 -7.22
N GLY A 23 -10.29 -20.99 -7.72
CA GLY A 23 -9.91 -21.41 -9.06
C GLY A 23 -10.18 -20.39 -10.15
N ILE A 24 -10.83 -19.28 -9.83
CA ILE A 24 -11.01 -18.20 -10.79
C ILE A 24 -9.68 -17.46 -10.95
N GLU A 25 -9.29 -17.19 -12.17
CA GLU A 25 -8.04 -16.48 -12.42
C GLU A 25 -8.13 -15.02 -11.97
N PRO A 26 -7.08 -14.51 -11.33
CA PRO A 26 -7.07 -13.11 -10.93
C PRO A 26 -6.95 -12.18 -12.14
N ASP A 27 -7.42 -10.97 -11.98
CA ASP A 27 -7.30 -9.93 -12.99
C ASP A 27 -6.69 -8.71 -12.33
N ASN A 28 -5.76 -8.07 -13.04
CA ASN A 28 -5.12 -6.84 -12.58
C ASN A 28 -4.48 -6.97 -11.18
N LEU A 29 -3.93 -8.15 -10.90
CA LEU A 29 -3.43 -8.50 -9.59
C LEU A 29 -2.30 -7.58 -9.11
N TYR A 30 -1.42 -7.19 -10.03
CA TYR A 30 -0.29 -6.35 -9.66
C TYR A 30 -0.76 -5.03 -9.06
N ASP A 31 -1.67 -4.35 -9.75
CA ASP A 31 -2.19 -3.06 -9.28
C ASP A 31 -2.98 -3.21 -7.98
N LEU A 32 -3.76 -4.28 -7.88
CA LEU A 32 -4.53 -4.56 -6.68
C LEU A 32 -3.62 -4.72 -5.46
N MET A 33 -2.60 -5.54 -5.58
CA MET A 33 -1.69 -5.80 -4.48
C MET A 33 -0.85 -4.57 -4.14
N LEU A 34 -0.39 -3.86 -5.16
CA LEU A 34 0.41 -2.66 -4.95
C LEU A 34 -0.39 -1.60 -4.18
N GLY A 35 -1.63 -1.37 -4.59
CA GLY A 35 -2.50 -0.42 -3.91
C GLY A 35 -2.84 -0.83 -2.50
N SER A 36 -3.11 -2.13 -2.29
CA SER A 36 -3.43 -2.67 -0.97
C SER A 36 -2.27 -2.55 0.01
N PHE A 37 -1.05 -2.63 -0.51
CA PHE A 37 0.16 -2.51 0.31
C PHE A 37 0.49 -1.04 0.55
N GLU A 38 0.39 -0.23 -0.48
CA GLU A 38 0.81 1.17 -0.43
C GLU A 38 -0.07 2.01 0.49
N LYS A 39 -1.37 1.81 0.44
CA LYS A 39 -2.28 2.60 1.24
C LYS A 39 -2.01 2.54 2.74
N PRO A 40 -1.96 1.36 3.38
CA PRO A 40 -1.67 1.32 4.81
C PRO A 40 -0.27 1.84 5.14
N MET A 41 0.70 1.64 4.24
CA MET A 41 2.03 2.18 4.43
C MET A 41 2.00 3.70 4.49
N LEU A 42 1.32 4.33 3.55
CA LEU A 42 1.22 5.79 3.53
C LEU A 42 0.46 6.32 4.75
N ASP A 43 -0.64 5.66 5.13
CA ASP A 43 -1.42 6.07 6.30
C ASP A 43 -0.55 6.08 7.56
N VAL A 44 0.21 5.03 7.78
CA VAL A 44 1.05 4.92 8.97
C VAL A 44 2.18 5.95 8.94
N VAL A 45 2.87 6.06 7.80
CA VAL A 45 3.98 7.01 7.68
C VAL A 45 3.50 8.45 7.86
N MET A 46 2.37 8.81 7.25
CA MET A 46 1.84 10.16 7.41
C MET A 46 1.45 10.47 8.85
N ARG A 47 0.93 9.47 9.56
CA ARG A 47 0.59 9.65 10.97
C ARG A 47 1.84 9.94 11.80
N HIS A 48 2.89 9.15 11.60
CA HIS A 48 4.14 9.35 12.32
C HIS A 48 4.85 10.64 11.94
N ALA A 49 4.67 11.09 10.69
CA ALA A 49 5.20 12.36 10.23
C ALA A 49 4.32 13.55 10.61
N GLU A 50 3.24 13.29 11.34
CA GLU A 50 2.31 14.31 11.82
C GLU A 50 1.77 15.19 10.69
N GLY A 51 1.46 14.56 9.55
CA GLY A 51 0.91 15.23 8.40
C GLY A 51 1.92 16.01 7.56
N ASN A 52 3.19 15.97 7.93
CA ASN A 52 4.23 16.69 7.20
C ASN A 52 4.68 15.90 5.98
N GLN A 53 4.20 16.31 4.81
CA GLN A 53 4.49 15.60 3.56
C GLN A 53 5.98 15.60 3.19
N SER A 54 6.67 16.69 3.47
CA SER A 54 8.10 16.77 3.18
C SER A 54 8.89 15.74 4.00
N ARG A 55 8.55 15.64 5.28
CA ARG A 55 9.19 14.66 6.17
C ARG A 55 8.87 13.24 5.76
N ALA A 56 7.60 12.97 5.47
CA ALA A 56 7.18 11.64 5.05
C ALA A 56 7.86 11.22 3.75
N ALA A 57 7.94 12.12 2.78
CA ALA A 57 8.60 11.84 1.52
C ALA A 57 10.07 11.49 1.73
N GLU A 58 10.73 12.22 2.61
CA GLU A 58 12.13 11.96 2.95
C GLU A 58 12.30 10.56 3.54
N TRP A 59 11.45 10.21 4.51
CA TRP A 59 11.50 8.88 5.12
C TRP A 59 11.24 7.76 4.11
N LEU A 60 10.31 7.99 3.18
CA LEU A 60 9.95 7.00 2.17
C LEU A 60 10.95 6.94 1.01
N GLY A 61 11.83 7.93 0.90
CA GLY A 61 12.74 8.01 -0.24
C GLY A 61 12.05 8.42 -1.53
N LEU A 62 10.94 9.16 -1.41
CA LEU A 62 10.17 9.60 -2.55
C LEU A 62 10.29 11.11 -2.75
N ASN A 63 10.09 11.55 -3.98
CA ASN A 63 9.92 12.95 -4.28
C ASN A 63 8.61 13.43 -3.66
N ARG A 64 8.58 14.65 -3.13
CA ARG A 64 7.40 15.21 -2.49
C ARG A 64 6.17 15.22 -3.41
N ASN A 65 6.38 15.57 -4.67
CA ASN A 65 5.28 15.58 -5.64
C ASN A 65 4.73 14.19 -5.91
N THR A 66 5.60 13.19 -5.95
CA THR A 66 5.21 11.79 -6.10
C THR A 66 4.37 11.35 -4.92
N LEU A 67 4.80 11.68 -3.71
CA LEU A 67 4.04 11.33 -2.51
C LEU A 67 2.65 11.99 -2.53
N ARG A 68 2.59 13.27 -2.87
CA ARG A 68 1.33 14.01 -2.94
C ARG A 68 0.36 13.34 -3.91
N LYS A 69 0.86 12.93 -5.07
CA LYS A 69 0.07 12.25 -6.08
C LYS A 69 -0.52 10.94 -5.55
N LYS A 70 0.31 10.16 -4.87
CA LYS A 70 -0.11 8.88 -4.30
C LYS A 70 -1.16 9.07 -3.21
N LEU A 71 -0.99 10.07 -2.39
CA LEU A 71 -1.97 10.38 -1.34
C LEU A 71 -3.33 10.73 -1.93
N LEU A 72 -3.35 11.48 -3.01
CA LEU A 72 -4.59 11.83 -3.69
C LEU A 72 -5.25 10.61 -4.31
N GLU A 73 -4.48 9.72 -4.94
CA GLU A 73 -4.99 8.50 -5.53
C GLU A 73 -5.67 7.61 -4.50
N HIS A 74 -5.04 7.45 -3.35
CA HIS A 74 -5.59 6.59 -2.30
C HIS A 74 -6.79 7.22 -1.60
N LYS A 75 -6.84 8.53 -1.55
CA LYS A 75 -8.00 9.23 -1.00
C LYS A 75 -9.25 8.95 -1.85
N ASP A 76 -9.10 8.99 -3.17
CA ASP A 76 -10.20 8.72 -4.09
C ASP A 76 -10.69 7.28 -3.95
N ARG A 77 -9.78 6.34 -3.84
CA ARG A 77 -10.13 4.93 -3.67
C ARG A 77 -10.88 4.67 -2.38
N LYS A 78 -10.55 5.41 -1.34
CA LYS A 78 -11.21 5.27 -0.05
C LYS A 78 -12.69 5.61 -0.13
N SER A 79 -13.04 6.53 -0.98
CA SER A 79 -14.41 6.98 -1.12
C SER A 79 -15.32 6.02 -1.88
N THR A 80 -14.76 5.00 -2.52
CA THR A 80 -15.54 4.03 -3.29
C THR A 80 -16.03 2.84 -2.47
N LEU A 81 -15.66 2.79 -1.24
CA LEU A 81 -16.12 1.74 -0.35
C LEU A 81 -17.36 2.14 0.40
#